data_30b0d17538d3e25c1425b323337fa918
#
_entry.id   30b0d17538d3e25c1425b323337fa918
#
_cell.length_a   1.000
_cell.length_b   1.000
_cell.length_c   1.000
_cell.angle_alpha   90.00
_cell.angle_beta   90.00
_cell.angle_gamma   90.00
#
_symmetry.space_group_name_H-M   'P 1'
#
loop_
_entity.id
_entity.type
_entity.pdbx_description
1 polymer ?
#
loop_
_entity_poly.entity_id
_entity_poly.type
_entity_poly.pdbx_seq_one_letter_code
_entity_poly.pdbx_strand_id
1 'polypeptide(L)'
;MIRCVDYCGLRAVEFSKGDYVGLLIPEMGANLIRLADTRRGVEVLHTPSAEEIETFRRRPQVYGLPILFPPNRIADGQFTFDGRTYRLPITNEKEHNFHHGFLKSQPFQVSKAVETDDEVMIECRYYSNAGCDVIFRAFPHEFKCKIIFRLSTRGLEQEVVFTN
;
A
#
# COMPACT_ATOMS: atom_id res chain seq x y z
N MET A 1 -15.02 -14.02 5.02
CA MET A 1 -15.45 -13.05 6.07
C MET A 1 -14.67 -11.77 5.92
N ILE A 2 -15.34 -10.60 6.03
CA ILE A 2 -14.71 -9.27 6.00
C ILE A 2 -15.15 -8.52 7.26
N ARG A 3 -14.24 -7.87 7.97
CA ARG A 3 -14.55 -7.02 9.12
C ARG A 3 -13.57 -5.86 9.27
N CYS A 4 -14.07 -4.73 9.78
CA CYS A 4 -13.21 -3.62 10.21
C CYS A 4 -12.75 -3.88 11.65
N VAL A 5 -11.47 -3.71 11.89
CA VAL A 5 -10.85 -3.92 13.21
C VAL A 5 -9.90 -2.77 13.52
N ASP A 6 -9.60 -2.55 14.79
CA ASP A 6 -8.47 -1.73 15.22
C ASP A 6 -7.21 -2.60 15.28
N TYR A 7 -6.13 -2.11 14.71
CA TYR A 7 -4.81 -2.72 14.81
C TYR A 7 -3.80 -1.71 15.33
N CYS A 8 -3.57 -1.74 16.62
CA CYS A 8 -2.64 -0.81 17.30
C CYS A 8 -2.92 0.67 17.00
N GLY A 9 -4.21 1.06 17.03
CA GLY A 9 -4.67 2.42 16.73
C GLY A 9 -4.72 2.77 15.25
N LEU A 10 -4.63 1.79 14.36
CA LEU A 10 -4.85 1.94 12.92
C LEU A 10 -6.16 1.24 12.52
N ARG A 11 -6.94 1.91 11.67
CA ARG A 11 -8.12 1.26 11.07
C ARG A 11 -7.66 0.20 10.08
N ALA A 12 -8.02 -1.03 10.34
CA ALA A 12 -7.67 -2.16 9.49
C ALA A 12 -8.91 -2.86 8.93
N VAL A 13 -8.74 -3.53 7.79
CA VAL A 13 -9.70 -4.46 7.22
C VAL A 13 -9.11 -5.86 7.31
N GLU A 14 -9.70 -6.68 8.17
CA GLU A 14 -9.38 -8.09 8.24
C GLU A 14 -10.32 -8.87 7.31
N PHE A 15 -9.78 -9.81 6.57
CA PHE A 15 -10.56 -10.65 5.66
C PHE A 15 -9.99 -12.06 5.60
N SER A 16 -10.86 -13.05 5.42
CA SER A 16 -10.44 -14.44 5.39
C SER A 16 -11.24 -15.26 4.39
N LYS A 17 -10.57 -16.27 3.81
CA LYS A 17 -11.19 -17.29 2.95
C LYS A 17 -10.45 -18.62 3.08
N GLY A 18 -11.20 -19.68 3.39
CA GLY A 18 -10.60 -20.99 3.74
C GLY A 18 -9.63 -20.84 4.92
N ASP A 19 -8.41 -21.30 4.73
CA ASP A 19 -7.35 -21.26 5.74
C ASP A 19 -6.53 -19.96 5.73
N TYR A 20 -6.83 -19.03 4.81
CA TYR A 20 -6.08 -17.78 4.67
C TYR A 20 -6.74 -16.61 5.39
N VAL A 21 -5.91 -15.80 6.03
CA VAL A 21 -6.31 -14.55 6.70
C VAL A 21 -5.41 -13.42 6.23
N GLY A 22 -6.00 -12.31 5.81
CA GLY A 22 -5.32 -11.07 5.45
C GLY A 22 -5.69 -9.92 6.39
N LEU A 23 -4.75 -8.97 6.58
CA LEU A 23 -4.98 -7.72 7.32
C LEU A 23 -4.43 -6.55 6.51
N LEU A 24 -5.31 -5.66 6.12
CA LEU A 24 -5.04 -4.52 5.25
C LEU A 24 -5.16 -3.21 6.03
N ILE A 25 -4.20 -2.29 5.86
CA ILE A 25 -4.26 -0.94 6.41
C ILE A 25 -4.48 0.07 5.27
N PRO A 26 -5.72 0.49 4.99
CA PRO A 26 -6.03 1.39 3.88
C PRO A 26 -5.34 2.74 3.98
N GLU A 27 -5.25 3.33 5.18
CA GLU A 27 -4.66 4.64 5.42
C GLU A 27 -3.13 4.70 5.28
N MET A 28 -2.47 3.54 5.21
CA MET A 28 -1.02 3.41 5.03
C MET A 28 -0.68 2.75 3.70
N GLY A 29 -1.08 3.40 2.59
CA GLY A 29 -0.77 2.93 1.23
C GLY A 29 -1.56 1.71 0.79
N ALA A 30 -2.72 1.43 1.41
CA ALA A 30 -3.42 0.16 1.29
C ALA A 30 -2.47 -1.04 1.44
N ASN A 31 -1.60 -0.96 2.45
CA ASN A 31 -0.62 -2.01 2.72
C ASN A 31 -1.30 -3.23 3.33
N LEU A 32 -1.20 -4.38 2.67
CA LEU A 32 -1.55 -5.66 3.25
C LEU A 32 -0.41 -6.07 4.18
N ILE A 33 -0.58 -5.82 5.47
CA ILE A 33 0.47 -6.04 6.48
C ILE A 33 0.55 -7.46 6.99
N ARG A 34 -0.50 -8.27 6.78
CA ARG A 34 -0.54 -9.67 7.19
C ARG A 34 -1.16 -10.52 6.11
N LEU A 35 -0.56 -11.67 5.87
CA LEU A 35 -1.13 -12.82 5.18
C LEU A 35 -0.68 -14.06 5.92
N ALA A 36 -1.62 -14.84 6.41
CA ALA A 36 -1.36 -16.07 7.16
C ALA A 36 -2.07 -17.27 6.54
N ASP A 37 -1.40 -18.43 6.55
CA ASP A 37 -2.01 -19.75 6.37
C ASP A 37 -2.22 -20.36 7.76
N THR A 38 -3.45 -20.29 8.25
CA THR A 38 -3.81 -20.73 9.62
C THR A 38 -3.72 -22.23 9.79
N ARG A 39 -3.93 -23.00 8.72
CA ARG A 39 -3.83 -24.46 8.74
C ARG A 39 -2.39 -24.93 8.93
N ARG A 40 -1.43 -24.22 8.30
CA ARG A 40 0.00 -24.54 8.39
C ARG A 40 0.70 -23.78 9.51
N GLY A 41 0.03 -22.79 10.11
CA GLY A 41 0.63 -21.90 11.12
C GLY A 41 1.75 -21.02 10.54
N VAL A 42 1.61 -20.60 9.28
CA VAL A 42 2.63 -19.81 8.57
C VAL A 42 2.18 -18.37 8.42
N GLU A 43 2.98 -17.44 8.91
CA GLU A 43 2.88 -16.02 8.56
C GLU A 43 3.73 -15.78 7.30
N VAL A 44 3.08 -15.34 6.22
CA VAL A 44 3.71 -15.15 4.91
C VAL A 44 4.41 -13.80 4.80
N LEU A 45 3.86 -12.79 5.49
CA LEU A 45 4.36 -11.43 5.46
C LEU A 45 4.94 -11.03 6.82
N HIS A 46 5.90 -10.10 6.80
CA HIS A 46 6.36 -9.44 8.01
C HIS A 46 5.29 -8.45 8.49
N THR A 47 4.55 -8.86 9.51
CA THR A 47 3.51 -8.05 10.17
C THR A 47 4.16 -7.25 11.29
N PRO A 48 3.97 -5.92 11.37
CA PRO A 48 4.53 -5.13 12.47
C PRO A 48 3.87 -5.53 13.80
N SER A 49 4.66 -5.77 14.83
CA SER A 49 4.15 -5.97 16.20
C SER A 49 3.64 -4.64 16.78
N ALA A 50 3.01 -4.71 17.97
CA ALA A 50 2.60 -3.49 18.69
C ALA A 50 3.79 -2.56 19.01
N GLU A 51 4.95 -3.12 19.28
CA GLU A 51 6.18 -2.36 19.56
C GLU A 51 6.78 -1.74 18.29
N GLU A 52 6.51 -2.34 17.12
CA GLU A 52 7.00 -1.90 15.82
C GLU A 52 6.05 -0.92 15.10
N ILE A 53 4.86 -0.65 15.64
CA ILE A 53 3.83 0.13 14.95
C ILE A 53 4.31 1.54 14.59
N GLU A 54 5.11 2.19 15.46
CA GLU A 54 5.70 3.49 15.18
C GLU A 54 6.79 3.42 14.11
N THR A 55 7.50 2.30 14.01
CA THR A 55 8.44 2.03 12.92
C THR A 55 7.69 1.83 11.60
N PHE A 56 6.58 1.08 11.64
CA PHE A 56 5.70 0.93 10.48
C PHE A 56 5.15 2.27 9.98
N ARG A 57 4.67 3.14 10.87
CA ARG A 57 4.19 4.49 10.49
C ARG A 57 5.25 5.31 9.75
N ARG A 58 6.50 5.22 10.18
CA ARG A 58 7.63 5.96 9.58
C ARG A 58 8.22 5.27 8.36
N ARG A 59 8.18 3.95 8.31
CA ARG A 59 8.84 3.12 7.29
C ARG A 59 7.93 1.97 6.82
N PRO A 60 6.77 2.28 6.25
CA PRO A 60 5.81 1.24 5.85
C PRO A 60 6.36 0.26 4.79
N GLN A 61 7.39 0.69 4.05
CA GLN A 61 8.02 -0.13 3.00
C GLN A 61 8.78 -1.37 3.50
N VAL A 62 8.98 -1.54 4.79
CA VAL A 62 9.69 -2.71 5.34
C VAL A 62 8.73 -3.78 5.87
N TYR A 63 7.43 -3.54 5.77
CA TYR A 63 6.38 -4.45 6.24
C TYR A 63 5.36 -4.73 5.14
N GLY A 64 4.77 -5.92 5.15
CA GLY A 64 3.65 -6.27 4.28
C GLY A 64 3.94 -6.22 2.78
N LEU A 65 2.96 -5.75 2.01
CA LEU A 65 3.00 -5.59 0.55
C LEU A 65 2.73 -4.13 0.14
N PRO A 66 3.67 -3.21 0.36
CA PRO A 66 3.50 -1.80 0.03
C PRO A 66 3.59 -1.54 -1.47
N ILE A 67 2.85 -0.52 -1.96
CA ILE A 67 3.01 -0.01 -3.32
C ILE A 67 4.06 1.10 -3.33
N LEU A 68 5.16 0.86 -4.03
CA LEU A 68 6.30 1.78 -4.15
C LEU A 68 6.22 2.55 -5.48
N PHE A 69 5.57 3.73 -5.46
CA PHE A 69 5.42 4.56 -6.65
C PHE A 69 5.71 6.05 -6.35
N PRO A 70 6.57 6.75 -7.16
CA PRO A 70 7.52 6.16 -8.12
C PRO A 70 8.48 5.18 -7.42
N PRO A 71 8.89 4.10 -8.11
CA PRO A 71 9.70 3.05 -7.50
C PRO A 71 11.17 3.43 -7.32
N ASN A 72 11.88 2.63 -6.51
CA ASN A 72 13.34 2.64 -6.38
C ASN A 72 13.92 3.94 -5.80
N ARG A 73 15.18 4.22 -6.10
CA ARG A 73 15.92 5.43 -5.69
C ARG A 73 16.07 6.36 -6.87
N ILE A 74 15.84 7.65 -6.62
CA ILE A 74 16.07 8.72 -7.60
C ILE A 74 17.15 9.62 -7.03
N ALA A 75 18.33 9.58 -7.63
CA ALA A 75 19.49 10.34 -7.20
C ALA A 75 19.18 11.83 -7.20
N ASP A 76 19.63 12.55 -6.17
CA ASP A 76 19.42 13.98 -5.96
C ASP A 76 17.93 14.40 -5.98
N GLY A 77 17.03 13.42 -5.84
CA GLY A 77 15.59 13.65 -5.92
C GLY A 77 15.12 14.22 -7.25
N GLN A 78 15.87 14.07 -8.34
CA GLN A 78 15.46 14.68 -9.61
C GLN A 78 15.73 13.81 -10.83
N PHE A 79 14.87 13.96 -11.83
CA PHE A 79 15.06 13.37 -13.16
C PHE A 79 14.42 14.25 -14.22
N THR A 80 14.87 14.12 -15.47
CA THR A 80 14.31 14.82 -16.62
C THR A 80 13.68 13.81 -17.57
N PHE A 81 12.45 14.08 -17.95
CA PHE A 81 11.71 13.30 -18.93
C PHE A 81 10.95 14.25 -19.86
N ASP A 82 11.06 14.04 -21.16
CA ASP A 82 10.41 14.84 -22.22
C ASP A 82 10.63 16.37 -22.04
N GLY A 83 11.89 16.77 -21.79
CA GLY A 83 12.27 18.17 -21.58
C GLY A 83 11.80 18.79 -20.24
N ARG A 84 11.08 18.07 -19.41
CA ARG A 84 10.62 18.52 -18.11
C ARG A 84 11.44 17.90 -16.99
N THR A 85 11.92 18.74 -16.06
CA THR A 85 12.62 18.29 -14.86
C THR A 85 11.65 18.16 -13.70
N TYR A 86 11.58 16.95 -13.13
CA TYR A 86 10.82 16.61 -11.93
C TYR A 86 11.71 16.69 -10.71
N ARG A 87 11.20 17.30 -9.63
CA ARG A 87 11.91 17.46 -8.37
C ARG A 87 11.12 16.82 -7.24
N LEU A 88 11.70 15.79 -6.65
CA LEU A 88 11.14 15.01 -5.56
C LEU A 88 11.88 15.34 -4.26
N PRO A 89 11.25 15.26 -3.10
CA PRO A 89 11.93 15.52 -1.83
C PRO A 89 13.03 14.48 -1.58
N ILE A 90 14.13 14.90 -0.97
CA ILE A 90 15.12 13.95 -0.44
C ILE A 90 14.50 13.28 0.78
N THR A 91 14.34 11.96 0.71
CA THR A 91 13.77 11.13 1.80
C THR A 91 14.80 10.19 2.44
N ASN A 92 15.99 10.12 1.85
CA ASN A 92 17.14 9.42 2.39
C ASN A 92 18.34 10.38 2.33
N GLU A 93 18.58 11.10 3.43
CA GLU A 93 19.64 12.10 3.54
C GLU A 93 21.03 11.48 3.38
N LYS A 94 21.26 10.29 3.94
CA LYS A 94 22.55 9.62 3.90
C LYS A 94 23.05 9.36 2.49
N GLU A 95 22.14 8.98 1.58
CA GLU A 95 22.45 8.64 0.19
C GLU A 95 22.00 9.75 -0.77
N HIS A 96 21.48 10.86 -0.25
CA HIS A 96 20.98 12.02 -0.97
C HIS A 96 20.05 11.61 -2.12
N ASN A 97 18.98 10.87 -1.82
CA ASN A 97 18.03 10.44 -2.82
C ASN A 97 16.57 10.47 -2.34
N PHE A 98 15.66 10.45 -3.29
CA PHE A 98 14.26 10.11 -3.03
C PHE A 98 14.12 8.59 -3.04
N HIS A 99 13.41 8.03 -2.05
CA HIS A 99 13.41 6.61 -1.80
C HIS A 99 12.00 6.02 -1.70
N HIS A 100 11.70 5.08 -2.60
CA HIS A 100 10.52 4.22 -2.59
C HIS A 100 9.15 4.92 -2.62
N GLY A 101 9.08 6.08 -3.23
CA GLY A 101 7.82 6.70 -3.63
C GLY A 101 6.95 7.27 -2.52
N PHE A 102 5.80 7.75 -2.93
CA PHE A 102 4.83 8.41 -2.07
C PHE A 102 3.69 7.48 -1.62
N LEU A 103 3.22 6.59 -2.52
CA LEU A 103 1.96 5.85 -2.32
C LEU A 103 1.95 4.96 -1.08
N LYS A 104 3.11 4.48 -0.65
CA LYS A 104 3.24 3.65 0.57
C LYS A 104 2.71 4.29 1.85
N SER A 105 2.57 5.61 1.87
CA SER A 105 2.11 6.39 3.04
C SER A 105 0.85 7.20 2.77
N GLN A 106 0.21 7.00 1.61
CA GLN A 106 -1.00 7.75 1.27
C GLN A 106 -2.25 7.00 1.73
N PRO A 107 -3.29 7.72 2.19
CA PRO A 107 -4.56 7.10 2.53
C PRO A 107 -5.30 6.69 1.27
N PHE A 108 -5.57 5.41 1.13
CA PHE A 108 -6.46 4.85 0.11
C PHE A 108 -7.88 4.71 0.66
N GLN A 109 -8.85 4.94 -0.18
CA GLN A 109 -10.25 4.67 0.12
C GLN A 109 -10.59 3.22 -0.26
N VAL A 110 -11.18 2.47 0.66
CA VAL A 110 -11.82 1.19 0.33
C VAL A 110 -13.08 1.51 -0.48
N SER A 111 -13.05 1.20 -1.76
CA SER A 111 -14.15 1.49 -2.70
C SER A 111 -15.09 0.30 -2.88
N LYS A 112 -14.59 -0.92 -2.61
CA LYS A 112 -15.38 -2.13 -2.71
C LYS A 112 -14.85 -3.19 -1.75
N ALA A 113 -15.78 -3.91 -1.11
CA ALA A 113 -15.48 -5.08 -0.30
C ALA A 113 -16.62 -6.08 -0.51
N VAL A 114 -16.31 -7.24 -1.09
CA VAL A 114 -17.29 -8.25 -1.50
C VAL A 114 -16.81 -9.63 -1.09
N GLU A 115 -17.72 -10.41 -0.58
CA GLU A 115 -17.51 -11.84 -0.32
C GLU A 115 -18.46 -12.66 -1.18
N THR A 116 -17.91 -13.67 -1.83
CA THR A 116 -18.64 -14.69 -2.59
C THR A 116 -18.31 -16.07 -2.04
N ASP A 117 -18.90 -17.11 -2.60
CA ASP A 117 -18.59 -18.49 -2.22
C ASP A 117 -17.15 -18.89 -2.56
N ASP A 118 -16.54 -18.25 -3.58
CA ASP A 118 -15.22 -18.61 -4.07
C ASP A 118 -14.10 -17.72 -3.48
N GLU A 119 -14.37 -16.44 -3.25
CA GLU A 119 -13.34 -15.47 -2.87
C GLU A 119 -13.87 -14.33 -2.00
N VAL A 120 -12.94 -13.64 -1.37
CA VAL A 120 -13.11 -12.29 -0.81
C VAL A 120 -12.33 -11.32 -1.68
N MET A 121 -12.98 -10.22 -2.11
CA MET A 121 -12.34 -9.16 -2.87
C MET A 121 -12.43 -7.83 -2.12
N ILE A 122 -11.28 -7.13 -2.01
CA ILE A 122 -11.20 -5.75 -1.49
C ILE A 122 -10.54 -4.88 -2.54
N GLU A 123 -11.20 -3.77 -2.90
CA GLU A 123 -10.67 -2.78 -3.81
C GLU A 123 -10.39 -1.47 -3.06
N CYS A 124 -9.16 -0.96 -3.20
CA CYS A 124 -8.72 0.31 -2.66
C CYS A 124 -8.37 1.26 -3.79
N ARG A 125 -8.69 2.55 -3.64
CA ARG A 125 -8.42 3.59 -4.64
C ARG A 125 -7.70 4.77 -4.03
N TYR A 126 -6.77 5.31 -4.80
CA TYR A 126 -6.12 6.58 -4.57
C TYR A 126 -6.23 7.44 -5.84
N TYR A 127 -6.40 8.75 -5.66
CA TYR A 127 -6.47 9.69 -6.76
C TYR A 127 -5.53 10.87 -6.49
N SER A 128 -4.56 11.10 -7.37
CA SER A 128 -3.68 12.27 -7.36
C SER A 128 -4.21 13.32 -8.32
N ASN A 129 -4.43 14.54 -7.83
CA ASN A 129 -4.90 15.67 -8.63
C ASN A 129 -4.40 17.01 -8.08
N ALA A 130 -4.57 18.08 -8.88
CA ALA A 130 -4.11 19.42 -8.55
C ALA A 130 -4.65 20.00 -7.23
N GLY A 131 -5.77 19.45 -6.73
CA GLY A 131 -6.44 19.94 -5.50
C GLY A 131 -5.93 19.32 -4.22
N CYS A 132 -5.15 18.24 -4.29
CA CYS A 132 -5.04 17.45 -3.10
C CYS A 132 -3.64 17.21 -2.57
N ASP A 133 -2.48 17.45 -3.22
CA ASP A 133 -1.44 16.85 -2.48
C ASP A 133 0.05 17.07 -2.80
N VAL A 134 0.82 16.51 -1.85
CA VAL A 134 2.28 16.37 -1.89
C VAL A 134 2.74 15.67 -3.17
N ILE A 135 2.01 14.68 -3.67
CA ILE A 135 2.41 13.93 -4.87
C ILE A 135 2.28 14.83 -6.10
N PHE A 136 1.13 15.47 -6.28
CA PHE A 136 0.91 16.34 -7.44
C PHE A 136 1.90 17.52 -7.52
N ARG A 137 2.37 18.05 -6.38
CA ARG A 137 3.37 19.12 -6.35
C ARG A 137 4.71 18.66 -6.91
N ALA A 138 5.12 17.45 -6.58
CA ALA A 138 6.41 16.89 -7.01
C ALA A 138 6.31 16.17 -8.36
N PHE A 139 5.16 15.57 -8.64
CA PHE A 139 4.85 14.81 -9.85
C PHE A 139 3.48 15.25 -10.40
N PRO A 140 3.41 16.40 -11.12
CA PRO A 140 2.17 17.05 -11.50
C PRO A 140 1.51 16.39 -12.71
N HIS A 141 1.10 15.17 -12.48
CA HIS A 141 0.25 14.36 -13.34
C HIS A 141 -0.92 13.84 -12.54
N GLU A 142 -2.11 13.99 -13.08
CA GLU A 142 -3.29 13.34 -12.51
C GLU A 142 -3.22 11.85 -12.80
N PHE A 143 -3.45 11.05 -11.78
CA PHE A 143 -3.56 9.61 -11.96
C PHE A 143 -4.46 8.99 -10.91
N LYS A 144 -4.98 7.83 -11.24
CA LYS A 144 -5.69 6.93 -10.32
C LYS A 144 -4.84 5.69 -10.10
N CYS A 145 -4.71 5.28 -8.85
CA CYS A 145 -4.16 3.99 -8.48
C CYS A 145 -5.28 3.15 -7.86
N LYS A 146 -5.52 1.99 -8.42
CA LYS A 146 -6.46 1.01 -7.90
C LYS A 146 -5.69 -0.24 -7.52
N ILE A 147 -5.91 -0.74 -6.30
CA ILE A 147 -5.35 -1.97 -5.79
C ILE A 147 -6.50 -2.91 -5.49
N ILE A 148 -6.46 -4.11 -6.03
CA ILE A 148 -7.47 -5.15 -5.81
C ILE A 148 -6.79 -6.34 -5.17
N PHE A 149 -7.28 -6.74 -4.02
CA PHE A 149 -6.89 -7.96 -3.33
C PHE A 149 -7.99 -9.00 -3.50
N ARG A 150 -7.66 -10.17 -4.03
CA ARG A 150 -8.55 -11.34 -4.10
C ARG A 150 -7.96 -12.47 -3.29
N LEU A 151 -8.69 -12.88 -2.27
CA LEU A 151 -8.31 -13.99 -1.40
C LEU A 151 -9.25 -15.16 -1.63
N SER A 152 -8.71 -16.28 -2.06
CA SER A 152 -9.42 -17.53 -2.29
C SER A 152 -8.82 -18.67 -1.46
N THR A 153 -9.38 -19.89 -1.57
CA THR A 153 -8.79 -21.09 -0.98
C THR A 153 -7.45 -21.49 -1.61
N ARG A 154 -7.05 -20.85 -2.72
CA ARG A 154 -5.77 -21.07 -3.42
C ARG A 154 -4.68 -20.07 -3.01
N GLY A 155 -5.04 -19.00 -2.29
CA GLY A 155 -4.13 -17.96 -1.86
C GLY A 155 -4.60 -16.55 -2.25
N LEU A 156 -3.67 -15.61 -2.23
CA LEU A 156 -3.87 -14.19 -2.51
C LEU A 156 -3.41 -13.83 -3.92
N GLU A 157 -4.22 -13.04 -4.60
CA GLU A 157 -3.87 -12.28 -5.80
C GLU A 157 -3.94 -10.78 -5.48
N GLN A 158 -2.91 -10.02 -5.89
CA GLN A 158 -2.90 -8.56 -5.83
C GLN A 158 -2.77 -8.01 -7.25
N GLU A 159 -3.74 -7.21 -7.66
CA GLU A 159 -3.72 -6.48 -8.93
C GLU A 159 -3.56 -4.98 -8.67
N VAL A 160 -2.64 -4.33 -9.38
CA VAL A 160 -2.42 -2.88 -9.27
C VAL A 160 -2.62 -2.24 -10.63
N VAL A 161 -3.56 -1.29 -10.72
CA VAL A 161 -3.92 -0.61 -11.96
C VAL A 161 -3.66 0.89 -11.82
N PHE A 162 -2.82 1.43 -12.69
CA PHE A 162 -2.63 2.86 -12.86
C PHE A 162 -3.37 3.34 -14.10
N THR A 163 -4.05 4.49 -13.97
CA THR A 163 -4.73 5.19 -15.08
C THR A 163 -4.43 6.68 -14.98
N ASN A 164 -3.97 7.26 -16.05
CA ASN A 164 -3.75 8.69 -16.26
C ASN A 164 -4.54 9.20 -17.48
#